data_dd8c8ec8a12ff41d73eef97b6dd87068
#
_entry.id   dd8c8ec8a12ff41d73eef97b6dd87068
#
_cell.length_a   1.000
_cell.length_b   1.000
_cell.length_c   1.000
_cell.angle_alpha   90.00
_cell.angle_beta   90.00
_cell.angle_gamma   90.00
#
_symmetry.space_group_name_H-M   'P 1'
#
loop_
_entity.id
_entity.type
_entity.pdbx_description
1 polymer ?
#
loop_
_entity_poly.entity_id
_entity_poly.type
_entity_poly.pdbx_seq_one_letter_code
_entity_poly.pdbx_strand_id
1 'polypeptide(L)'
;MRIIKWVVGLIIFGALINFMFTSFIKSSKPPQVAKPPVLPETPARVYGKIEPAGREVYVSPPQTKRVVGIYVKEGDLVKKGQVLCALDSEVETAQLNLALTKIASAKKELEITQDDFKRKKDLYVQKTDSEFSYNQSRLKAELDANSIAIAEREAELAKAELEELKLKSPIDGMVYKFDVRLGETLSAGDNTRIILGDKSLWVRLFVESFWLDRVKVGSQYKVYNSETNKYLGSGKVIFALPYVGRRDFRTEDAQERFDTKFQEVVLALEDGQGEVPIGLSVLAELQKSDEINLDKK
;
A
#
# COMPACT_ATOMS: atom_id res chain seq x y z
N MET A 1 -93.35 -53.27 -6.16
CA MET A 1 -92.97 -51.91 -6.61
C MET A 1 -92.21 -51.05 -5.60
N ARG A 2 -92.30 -51.26 -4.29
CA ARG A 2 -91.55 -50.45 -3.28
C ARG A 2 -90.06 -50.73 -3.17
N ILE A 3 -89.61 -51.97 -3.35
CA ILE A 3 -88.19 -52.40 -3.22
C ILE A 3 -87.32 -51.83 -4.33
N ILE A 4 -87.82 -51.76 -5.59
CA ILE A 4 -87.09 -51.23 -6.76
C ILE A 4 -86.75 -49.77 -6.60
N LYS A 5 -87.65 -48.98 -5.98
CA LYS A 5 -87.41 -47.54 -5.71
C LYS A 5 -86.26 -47.32 -4.72
N TRP A 6 -86.14 -48.21 -3.72
CA TRP A 6 -85.01 -48.14 -2.75
C TRP A 6 -83.69 -48.52 -3.34
N VAL A 7 -83.66 -49.53 -4.23
CA VAL A 7 -82.43 -49.94 -4.92
C VAL A 7 -81.95 -48.85 -5.89
N VAL A 8 -82.86 -48.24 -6.64
CA VAL A 8 -82.53 -47.10 -7.51
C VAL A 8 -81.99 -45.88 -6.72
N GLY A 9 -82.66 -45.60 -5.56
CA GLY A 9 -82.18 -44.52 -4.67
C GLY A 9 -80.83 -44.75 -4.11
N LEU A 10 -80.46 -45.99 -3.77
CA LEU A 10 -79.08 -46.34 -3.28
C LEU A 10 -78.04 -46.24 -4.36
N ILE A 11 -78.37 -46.60 -5.63
CA ILE A 11 -77.47 -46.48 -6.77
C ILE A 11 -77.18 -45.00 -7.09
N ILE A 12 -78.21 -44.16 -7.08
CA ILE A 12 -78.11 -42.71 -7.32
C ILE A 12 -77.33 -42.05 -6.19
N PHE A 13 -77.51 -42.44 -4.92
CA PHE A 13 -76.75 -41.94 -3.79
C PHE A 13 -75.32 -42.36 -3.84
N GLY A 14 -74.98 -43.61 -4.22
CA GLY A 14 -73.59 -44.07 -4.48
C GLY A 14 -72.97 -43.31 -5.58
N ALA A 15 -73.67 -43.05 -6.70
CA ALA A 15 -73.17 -42.25 -7.80
C ALA A 15 -72.84 -40.78 -7.43
N LEU A 16 -73.69 -40.17 -6.60
CA LEU A 16 -73.47 -38.84 -6.08
C LEU A 16 -72.28 -38.76 -5.15
N ILE A 17 -72.06 -39.73 -4.27
CA ILE A 17 -70.89 -39.81 -3.37
C ILE A 17 -69.65 -39.96 -4.19
N ASN A 18 -69.66 -40.84 -5.17
CA ASN A 18 -68.50 -41.04 -6.05
C ASN A 18 -68.19 -39.79 -6.86
N PHE A 19 -69.19 -39.07 -7.37
CA PHE A 19 -69.01 -37.80 -8.07
C PHE A 19 -68.45 -36.70 -7.14
N MET A 20 -68.95 -36.58 -5.91
CA MET A 20 -68.42 -35.66 -4.91
C MET A 20 -66.93 -35.99 -4.55
N PHE A 21 -66.63 -37.27 -4.36
CA PHE A 21 -65.32 -37.75 -4.00
C PHE A 21 -64.31 -37.50 -5.12
N THR A 22 -64.67 -37.78 -6.38
CA THR A 22 -63.83 -37.51 -7.54
C THR A 22 -63.66 -36.01 -7.81
N SER A 23 -64.67 -35.18 -7.54
CA SER A 23 -64.58 -33.72 -7.63
C SER A 23 -63.67 -33.12 -6.53
N PHE A 24 -63.74 -33.68 -5.33
CA PHE A 24 -62.89 -33.26 -4.20
C PHE A 24 -61.42 -33.60 -4.44
N ILE A 25 -61.12 -34.78 -4.98
CA ILE A 25 -59.76 -35.21 -5.34
C ILE A 25 -59.20 -34.37 -6.50
N LYS A 26 -60.01 -33.95 -7.46
CA LYS A 26 -59.60 -33.08 -8.56
C LYS A 26 -59.29 -31.64 -8.07
N SER A 27 -59.93 -31.19 -7.01
CA SER A 27 -59.73 -29.86 -6.44
C SER A 27 -58.51 -29.77 -5.52
N SER A 28 -57.90 -30.88 -5.11
CA SER A 28 -56.75 -30.90 -4.16
C SER A 28 -55.37 -31.04 -4.83
N LYS A 29 -55.25 -30.79 -6.14
CA LYS A 29 -53.91 -30.58 -6.71
C LYS A 29 -53.36 -29.27 -6.14
N PRO A 30 -52.22 -29.29 -5.40
CA PRO A 30 -51.63 -28.06 -4.92
C PRO A 30 -51.34 -27.17 -6.12
N PRO A 31 -51.57 -25.85 -5.99
CA PRO A 31 -51.21 -24.93 -7.08
C PRO A 31 -49.74 -25.17 -7.45
N GLN A 32 -49.49 -25.41 -8.72
CA GLN A 32 -48.13 -25.48 -9.20
C GLN A 32 -47.51 -24.09 -8.96
N VAL A 33 -46.71 -23.98 -7.91
CA VAL A 33 -45.92 -22.78 -7.65
C VAL A 33 -45.01 -22.65 -8.89
N ALA A 34 -45.29 -21.64 -9.69
CA ALA A 34 -44.41 -21.32 -10.82
C ALA A 34 -42.98 -21.19 -10.26
N LYS A 35 -42.05 -21.92 -10.85
CA LYS A 35 -40.63 -21.73 -10.49
C LYS A 35 -40.35 -20.24 -10.59
N PRO A 36 -39.74 -19.64 -9.56
CA PRO A 36 -39.40 -18.22 -9.64
C PRO A 36 -38.59 -17.99 -10.93
N PRO A 37 -38.84 -16.88 -11.62
CA PRO A 37 -38.08 -16.57 -12.83
C PRO A 37 -36.60 -16.63 -12.50
N VAL A 38 -35.83 -17.36 -13.28
CA VAL A 38 -34.37 -17.35 -13.17
C VAL A 38 -33.95 -15.96 -13.59
N LEU A 39 -33.68 -15.10 -12.61
CA LEU A 39 -33.10 -13.79 -12.88
C LEU A 39 -31.75 -14.01 -13.55
N PRO A 40 -31.45 -13.25 -14.62
CA PRO A 40 -30.14 -13.31 -15.23
C PRO A 40 -29.10 -13.04 -14.13
N GLU A 41 -28.06 -13.87 -14.06
CA GLU A 41 -26.96 -13.65 -13.12
C GLU A 41 -26.41 -12.26 -13.36
N THR A 42 -26.61 -11.36 -12.42
CA THR A 42 -26.00 -10.05 -12.46
C THR A 42 -24.48 -10.23 -12.37
N PRO A 43 -23.70 -9.62 -13.27
CA PRO A 43 -22.25 -9.70 -13.19
C PRO A 43 -21.80 -9.15 -11.84
N ALA A 44 -20.77 -9.77 -11.25
CA ALA A 44 -20.21 -9.29 -10.01
C ALA A 44 -19.62 -7.89 -10.24
N ARG A 45 -20.16 -6.90 -9.57
CA ARG A 45 -19.69 -5.51 -9.57
C ARG A 45 -18.96 -5.24 -8.28
N VAL A 46 -17.74 -4.77 -8.38
CA VAL A 46 -16.85 -4.54 -7.24
C VAL A 46 -16.28 -3.13 -7.31
N TYR A 47 -16.42 -2.40 -6.21
CA TYR A 47 -15.82 -1.07 -6.10
C TYR A 47 -14.33 -1.16 -5.76
N GLY A 48 -13.59 -0.17 -6.22
CA GLY A 48 -12.16 -0.08 -5.98
C GLY A 48 -11.62 1.32 -6.20
N LYS A 49 -10.31 1.45 -6.12
CA LYS A 49 -9.58 2.68 -6.46
C LYS A 49 -8.37 2.38 -7.32
N ILE A 50 -7.98 3.34 -8.12
CA ILE A 50 -6.74 3.29 -8.89
C ILE A 50 -5.58 3.71 -8.01
N GLU A 51 -4.50 2.94 -8.04
CA GLU A 51 -3.28 3.23 -7.32
C GLU A 51 -2.04 2.86 -8.17
N PRO A 52 -0.86 3.40 -7.86
CA PRO A 52 0.38 2.92 -8.48
C PRO A 52 0.64 1.45 -8.12
N ALA A 53 1.32 0.72 -9.00
CA ALA A 53 1.82 -0.61 -8.67
C ALA A 53 2.72 -0.53 -7.43
N GLY A 54 2.44 -1.38 -6.43
CA GLY A 54 3.17 -1.37 -5.16
C GLY A 54 2.72 -0.31 -4.14
N ARG A 55 1.62 0.40 -4.41
CA ARG A 55 1.04 1.50 -3.58
C ARG A 55 1.77 2.84 -3.72
N GLU A 56 1.14 3.85 -3.16
CA GLU A 56 1.69 5.20 -3.03
C GLU A 56 2.83 5.22 -2.02
N VAL A 57 3.88 5.98 -2.32
CA VAL A 57 5.00 6.21 -1.43
C VAL A 57 5.00 7.68 -1.03
N TYR A 58 4.86 7.91 0.25
CA TYR A 58 4.82 9.24 0.84
C TYR A 58 6.21 9.67 1.27
N VAL A 59 6.62 10.87 0.89
CA VAL A 59 7.90 11.45 1.29
C VAL A 59 7.65 12.65 2.18
N SER A 60 8.17 12.59 3.40
CA SER A 60 8.10 13.68 4.38
C SER A 60 9.49 14.04 4.91
N PRO A 61 9.71 15.28 5.36
CA PRO A 61 10.98 15.66 5.97
C PRO A 61 11.14 15.03 7.37
N PRO A 62 12.37 14.76 7.81
CA PRO A 62 12.63 14.23 9.15
C PRO A 62 12.35 15.28 10.24
N GLN A 63 12.40 16.55 9.90
CA GLN A 63 12.17 17.68 10.79
C GLN A 63 11.53 18.86 10.04
N THR A 64 10.87 19.74 10.79
CA THR A 64 10.24 20.94 10.23
C THR A 64 11.30 21.95 9.80
N LYS A 65 11.38 22.23 8.50
CA LYS A 65 12.38 23.11 7.90
C LYS A 65 11.81 23.87 6.70
N ARG A 66 12.44 25.00 6.37
CA ARG A 66 12.09 25.78 5.18
C ARG A 66 12.67 25.14 3.92
N VAL A 67 11.89 25.16 2.85
CA VAL A 67 12.30 24.68 1.51
C VAL A 67 13.16 25.76 0.83
N VAL A 68 14.38 25.40 0.46
CA VAL A 68 15.34 26.30 -0.22
C VAL A 68 15.62 25.92 -1.66
N GLY A 69 15.19 24.74 -2.10
CA GLY A 69 15.36 24.30 -3.48
C GLY A 69 14.33 23.25 -3.88
N ILE A 70 13.86 23.30 -5.13
CA ILE A 70 12.92 22.34 -5.74
C ILE A 70 13.55 21.89 -7.06
N TYR A 71 13.59 20.57 -7.29
CA TYR A 71 14.29 19.97 -8.43
C TYR A 71 13.39 19.11 -9.32
N VAL A 72 12.13 18.90 -8.91
CA VAL A 72 11.15 18.09 -9.62
C VAL A 72 9.78 18.78 -9.63
N LYS A 73 8.92 18.34 -10.52
CA LYS A 73 7.51 18.74 -10.62
C LYS A 73 6.62 17.51 -10.75
N GLU A 74 5.32 17.72 -10.61
CA GLU A 74 4.31 16.69 -10.85
C GLU A 74 4.41 16.14 -12.29
N GLY A 75 4.32 14.81 -12.41
CA GLY A 75 4.48 14.08 -13.67
C GLY A 75 5.92 13.70 -14.04
N ASP A 76 6.95 14.22 -13.34
CA ASP A 76 8.34 13.87 -13.63
C ASP A 76 8.63 12.40 -13.24
N LEU A 77 9.46 11.74 -14.05
CA LEU A 77 10.04 10.44 -13.70
C LEU A 77 11.29 10.66 -12.84
N VAL A 78 11.38 9.98 -11.73
CA VAL A 78 12.48 10.07 -10.77
C VAL A 78 13.14 8.72 -10.55
N LYS A 79 14.44 8.74 -10.22
CA LYS A 79 15.22 7.56 -9.83
C LYS A 79 15.39 7.52 -8.32
N LYS A 80 15.52 6.32 -7.78
CA LYS A 80 15.87 6.13 -6.38
C LYS A 80 17.16 6.91 -6.03
N GLY A 81 17.09 7.69 -4.95
CA GLY A 81 18.18 8.57 -4.51
C GLY A 81 18.21 9.94 -5.19
N GLN A 82 17.38 10.21 -6.21
CA GLN A 82 17.29 11.52 -6.84
C GLN A 82 16.71 12.53 -5.85
N VAL A 83 17.33 13.71 -5.74
CA VAL A 83 16.85 14.80 -4.88
C VAL A 83 15.58 15.40 -5.47
N LEU A 84 14.54 15.48 -4.67
CA LEU A 84 13.24 16.08 -4.99
C LEU A 84 13.20 17.55 -4.62
N CYS A 85 13.58 17.85 -3.37
CA CYS A 85 13.74 19.21 -2.85
C CYS A 85 14.83 19.24 -1.77
N ALA A 86 15.36 20.44 -1.52
CA ALA A 86 16.33 20.71 -0.46
C ALA A 86 15.70 21.60 0.60
N LEU A 87 15.98 21.27 1.85
CA LEU A 87 15.60 22.03 3.01
C LEU A 87 16.76 22.89 3.50
N ASP A 88 16.44 23.92 4.27
CA ASP A 88 17.42 24.82 4.91
C ASP A 88 18.36 24.01 5.80
N SER A 89 19.64 24.08 5.51
CA SER A 89 20.70 23.26 6.11
C SER A 89 21.87 24.08 6.63
N GLU A 90 21.69 25.38 6.87
CA GLU A 90 22.79 26.25 7.34
C GLU A 90 23.35 25.78 8.69
N VAL A 91 22.48 25.38 9.62
CA VAL A 91 22.88 24.91 10.96
C VAL A 91 23.63 23.59 10.88
N GLU A 92 23.12 22.61 10.13
CA GLU A 92 23.73 21.29 9.97
C GLU A 92 25.07 21.38 9.19
N THR A 93 25.15 22.30 8.24
CA THR A 93 26.42 22.60 7.54
C THR A 93 27.45 23.16 8.51
N ALA A 94 27.07 24.08 9.40
CA ALA A 94 27.95 24.60 10.43
C ALA A 94 28.37 23.53 11.44
N GLN A 95 27.47 22.64 11.83
CA GLN A 95 27.76 21.49 12.71
C GLN A 95 28.74 20.52 12.08
N LEU A 96 28.59 20.19 10.79
CA LEU A 96 29.55 19.35 10.07
C LEU A 96 30.94 20.00 10.02
N ASN A 97 31.02 21.30 9.72
CA ASN A 97 32.28 22.02 9.69
C ASN A 97 32.96 22.06 11.06
N LEU A 98 32.19 22.21 12.15
CA LEU A 98 32.71 22.10 13.51
C LEU A 98 33.26 20.71 13.80
N ALA A 99 32.55 19.65 13.43
CA ALA A 99 33.00 18.27 13.62
C ALA A 99 34.28 17.97 12.81
N LEU A 100 34.39 18.45 11.57
CA LEU A 100 35.59 18.32 10.77
C LEU A 100 36.79 19.05 11.40
N THR A 101 36.55 20.22 12.03
CA THR A 101 37.60 20.95 12.75
C THR A 101 38.07 20.18 13.98
N LYS A 102 37.17 19.51 14.71
CA LYS A 102 37.54 18.63 15.84
C LYS A 102 38.47 17.48 15.39
N ILE A 103 38.18 16.87 14.24
CA ILE A 103 39.10 15.83 13.68
C ILE A 103 40.48 16.42 13.45
N ALA A 104 40.57 17.59 12.83
CA ALA A 104 41.85 18.23 12.55
C ALA A 104 42.62 18.54 13.85
N SER A 105 41.95 19.02 14.89
CA SER A 105 42.53 19.26 16.20
C SER A 105 43.03 17.99 16.90
N ALA A 106 42.18 16.93 16.90
CA ALA A 106 42.54 15.63 17.47
C ALA A 106 43.77 14.99 16.75
N LYS A 107 43.86 15.15 15.43
CA LYS A 107 45.06 14.69 14.66
C LYS A 107 46.30 15.44 15.07
N LYS A 108 46.20 16.75 15.33
CA LYS A 108 47.37 17.55 15.81
C LYS A 108 47.78 17.16 17.21
N GLU A 109 46.82 16.91 18.11
CA GLU A 109 47.14 16.43 19.46
C GLU A 109 47.84 15.08 19.42
N LEU A 110 47.35 14.16 18.62
CA LEU A 110 48.02 12.85 18.40
C LEU A 110 49.44 13.01 17.85
N GLU A 111 49.69 13.91 16.89
CA GLU A 111 51.03 14.18 16.35
C GLU A 111 52.00 14.60 17.46
N ILE A 112 51.54 15.49 18.36
CA ILE A 112 52.37 15.96 19.52
C ILE A 112 52.65 14.80 20.47
N THR A 113 51.64 14.01 20.82
CA THR A 113 51.80 12.93 21.80
C THR A 113 52.57 11.73 21.21
N GLN A 114 52.47 11.47 19.93
CA GLN A 114 53.30 10.48 19.24
C GLN A 114 54.78 10.89 19.25
N ASP A 115 55.11 12.14 19.01
CA ASP A 115 56.48 12.66 19.10
C ASP A 115 57.05 12.55 20.54
N ASP A 116 56.24 12.87 21.55
CA ASP A 116 56.64 12.69 22.96
C ASP A 116 56.84 11.21 23.30
N PHE A 117 55.93 10.33 22.87
CA PHE A 117 56.07 8.87 23.05
C PHE A 117 57.34 8.34 22.39
N LYS A 118 57.62 8.78 21.15
CA LYS A 118 58.85 8.37 20.45
C LYS A 118 60.09 8.75 21.21
N ARG A 119 60.19 10.00 21.67
CA ARG A 119 61.33 10.52 22.48
C ARG A 119 61.49 9.72 23.80
N LYS A 120 60.40 9.49 24.54
CA LYS A 120 60.46 8.76 25.82
C LYS A 120 60.79 7.28 25.62
N LYS A 121 60.34 6.68 24.51
CA LYS A 121 60.74 5.31 24.12
C LYS A 121 62.25 5.20 23.88
N ASP A 122 62.85 6.17 23.18
CA ASP A 122 64.27 6.16 22.89
C ASP A 122 65.10 6.34 24.17
N LEU A 123 64.65 7.24 25.12
CA LEU A 123 65.31 7.43 26.41
C LEU A 123 65.18 6.19 27.31
N TYR A 124 64.02 5.50 27.29
CA TYR A 124 63.82 4.27 28.05
C TYR A 124 64.76 3.15 27.55
N VAL A 125 64.88 3.00 26.24
CA VAL A 125 65.85 2.02 25.63
C VAL A 125 67.26 2.31 26.04
N GLN A 126 67.64 3.60 26.17
CA GLN A 126 68.96 4.05 26.66
C GLN A 126 69.10 3.95 28.20
N LYS A 127 68.06 3.45 28.91
CA LYS A 127 68.02 3.34 30.36
C LYS A 127 68.17 4.72 31.11
N THR A 128 67.77 5.80 30.45
CA THR A 128 67.80 7.16 30.99
C THR A 128 66.46 7.71 31.42
N ASP A 129 65.35 6.96 31.19
CA ASP A 129 64.00 7.28 31.63
C ASP A 129 63.35 6.07 32.34
N SER A 130 62.29 6.29 33.13
CA SER A 130 61.60 5.29 33.88
C SER A 130 60.58 4.53 32.98
N GLU A 131 60.29 3.27 33.33
CA GLU A 131 59.21 2.50 32.71
C GLU A 131 57.85 3.16 32.87
N PHE A 132 57.63 3.84 34.00
CA PHE A 132 56.42 4.59 34.26
C PHE A 132 56.19 5.70 33.24
N SER A 133 57.22 6.54 33.00
CA SER A 133 57.20 7.64 32.02
C SER A 133 56.91 7.11 30.59
N TYR A 134 57.61 6.06 30.20
CA TYR A 134 57.38 5.38 28.92
C TYR A 134 55.93 4.87 28.77
N ASN A 135 55.40 4.13 29.76
CA ASN A 135 54.06 3.57 29.70
C ASN A 135 52.98 4.69 29.72
N GLN A 136 53.18 5.79 30.50
CA GLN A 136 52.29 6.91 30.49
C GLN A 136 52.18 7.60 29.15
N SER A 137 53.32 7.83 28.47
CA SER A 137 53.30 8.43 27.13
C SER A 137 52.69 7.53 26.06
N ARG A 138 52.91 6.20 26.16
CA ARG A 138 52.25 5.22 25.29
C ARG A 138 50.74 5.26 25.42
N LEU A 139 50.22 5.18 26.69
CA LEU A 139 48.81 5.23 26.96
C LEU A 139 48.15 6.54 26.52
N LYS A 140 48.85 7.67 26.69
CA LYS A 140 48.39 8.95 26.21
C LYS A 140 48.25 8.99 24.68
N ALA A 141 49.22 8.52 23.93
CA ALA A 141 49.16 8.45 22.50
C ALA A 141 48.02 7.49 22.02
N GLU A 142 47.78 6.39 22.74
CA GLU A 142 46.65 5.47 22.47
C GLU A 142 45.29 6.15 22.73
N LEU A 143 45.15 6.94 23.82
CA LEU A 143 43.93 7.71 24.11
C LEU A 143 43.69 8.77 23.05
N ASP A 144 44.73 9.49 22.61
CA ASP A 144 44.55 10.52 21.58
C ASP A 144 44.27 9.90 20.20
N ALA A 145 44.79 8.70 19.90
CA ALA A 145 44.35 7.96 18.73
C ALA A 145 42.89 7.57 18.77
N ASN A 146 42.37 7.16 19.92
CA ASN A 146 40.93 6.86 20.10
C ASN A 146 40.06 8.12 19.98
N SER A 147 40.57 9.30 20.40
CA SER A 147 39.86 10.58 20.27
C SER A 147 39.57 10.95 18.82
N ILE A 148 40.48 10.60 17.89
CA ILE A 148 40.25 10.78 16.46
C ILE A 148 39.07 9.95 15.98
N ALA A 149 39.02 8.67 16.39
CA ALA A 149 37.89 7.80 16.00
C ALA A 149 36.55 8.32 16.50
N ILE A 150 36.51 8.90 17.70
CA ILE A 150 35.30 9.55 18.26
C ILE A 150 34.92 10.77 17.40
N ALA A 151 35.87 11.65 17.11
CA ALA A 151 35.61 12.84 16.30
C ALA A 151 35.20 12.50 14.85
N GLU A 152 35.73 11.42 14.28
CA GLU A 152 35.30 10.92 12.96
C GLU A 152 33.84 10.42 12.99
N ARG A 153 33.40 9.72 14.04
CA ARG A 153 32.01 9.32 14.21
C ARG A 153 31.06 10.50 14.39
N GLU A 154 31.48 11.54 15.13
CA GLU A 154 30.71 12.78 15.25
C GLU A 154 30.52 13.47 13.88
N ALA A 155 31.56 13.49 13.05
CA ALA A 155 31.49 14.05 11.70
C ALA A 155 30.63 13.21 10.75
N GLU A 156 30.68 11.89 10.85
CA GLU A 156 29.77 10.98 10.11
C GLU A 156 28.31 11.24 10.47
N LEU A 157 28.01 11.41 11.77
CA LEU A 157 26.67 11.72 12.23
C LEU A 157 26.18 13.06 11.67
N ALA A 158 26.96 14.13 11.85
CA ALA A 158 26.62 15.45 11.33
C ALA A 158 26.44 15.46 9.80
N LYS A 159 27.21 14.66 9.08
CA LYS A 159 27.05 14.47 7.63
C LYS A 159 25.75 13.76 7.28
N ALA A 160 25.37 12.73 8.02
CA ALA A 160 24.11 12.01 7.81
C ALA A 160 22.89 12.93 8.03
N GLU A 161 22.90 13.72 9.13
CA GLU A 161 21.87 14.70 9.43
C GLU A 161 21.73 15.76 8.33
N LEU A 162 22.84 16.24 7.78
CA LEU A 162 22.86 17.16 6.64
C LEU A 162 22.28 16.52 5.35
N GLU A 163 22.60 15.26 5.08
CA GLU A 163 22.10 14.55 3.90
C GLU A 163 20.60 14.27 3.99
N GLU A 164 20.02 14.09 5.18
CA GLU A 164 18.59 13.90 5.39
C GLU A 164 17.76 15.14 5.02
N LEU A 165 18.37 16.32 5.00
CA LEU A 165 17.71 17.57 4.57
C LEU A 165 17.57 17.70 3.04
N LYS A 166 18.17 16.81 2.28
CA LYS A 166 17.92 16.63 0.85
C LYS A 166 16.87 15.53 0.71
N LEU A 167 15.61 15.89 0.57
CA LEU A 167 14.55 14.91 0.38
C LEU A 167 14.77 14.16 -0.93
N LYS A 168 15.02 12.86 -0.85
CA LYS A 168 15.33 12.00 -1.99
C LYS A 168 14.20 11.01 -2.26
N SER A 169 14.04 10.62 -3.53
CA SER A 169 13.12 9.55 -3.87
C SER A 169 13.60 8.21 -3.31
N PRO A 170 12.78 7.47 -2.55
CA PRO A 170 13.12 6.13 -2.08
C PRO A 170 12.97 5.05 -3.16
N ILE A 171 12.31 5.36 -4.30
CA ILE A 171 11.98 4.43 -5.39
C ILE A 171 12.31 5.02 -6.76
N ASP A 172 12.40 4.16 -7.77
CA ASP A 172 12.25 4.56 -9.17
C ASP A 172 10.75 4.68 -9.46
N GLY A 173 10.30 5.79 -10.07
CA GLY A 173 8.87 5.98 -10.31
C GLY A 173 8.52 7.36 -10.85
N MET A 174 7.27 7.75 -10.64
CA MET A 174 6.71 9.03 -11.07
C MET A 174 6.26 9.85 -9.86
N VAL A 175 6.39 11.17 -9.97
CA VAL A 175 5.87 12.13 -9.00
C VAL A 175 4.38 12.37 -9.30
N TYR A 176 3.50 11.82 -8.50
CA TYR A 176 2.05 11.97 -8.67
C TYR A 176 1.52 13.27 -8.05
N LYS A 177 2.13 13.68 -6.93
CA LYS A 177 1.78 14.93 -6.25
C LYS A 177 3.03 15.57 -5.71
N PHE A 178 3.16 16.88 -5.90
CA PHE A 178 4.25 17.70 -5.37
C PHE A 178 3.71 19.08 -5.01
N ASP A 179 3.01 19.16 -3.88
CA ASP A 179 2.45 20.40 -3.35
C ASP A 179 3.42 21.05 -2.36
N VAL A 180 4.59 21.46 -2.87
CA VAL A 180 5.66 22.11 -2.09
C VAL A 180 6.11 23.36 -2.82
N ARG A 181 6.30 24.45 -2.09
CA ARG A 181 6.69 25.76 -2.64
C ARG A 181 8.01 26.24 -2.06
N LEU A 182 8.79 26.93 -2.88
CA LEU A 182 10.04 27.54 -2.46
C LEU A 182 9.78 28.58 -1.34
N GLY A 183 10.58 28.55 -0.28
CA GLY A 183 10.46 29.45 0.86
C GLY A 183 9.41 29.04 1.91
N GLU A 184 8.62 28.02 1.60
CA GLU A 184 7.62 27.47 2.51
C GLU A 184 8.27 26.59 3.60
N THR A 185 7.63 26.50 4.77
CA THR A 185 8.03 25.58 5.81
C THR A 185 7.29 24.25 5.65
N LEU A 186 8.04 23.17 5.45
CA LEU A 186 7.53 21.81 5.36
C LEU A 186 7.67 21.13 6.72
N SER A 187 6.57 20.60 7.25
CA SER A 187 6.53 19.94 8.56
C SER A 187 6.83 18.45 8.45
N ALA A 188 7.43 17.87 9.49
CA ALA A 188 7.63 16.42 9.62
C ALA A 188 6.31 15.61 9.55
N GLY A 189 5.15 16.24 9.86
CA GLY A 189 3.82 15.63 9.74
C GLY A 189 3.19 15.72 8.34
N ASP A 190 3.80 16.45 7.40
CA ASP A 190 3.26 16.71 6.06
C ASP A 190 3.54 15.53 5.10
N ASN A 191 2.97 14.37 5.42
CA ASN A 191 3.22 13.13 4.68
C ASN A 191 2.40 12.96 3.38
N THR A 192 1.45 13.86 3.09
CA THR A 192 0.57 13.76 1.91
C THR A 192 0.89 14.79 0.82
N ARG A 193 1.95 15.57 1.01
CA ARG A 193 2.31 16.66 0.09
C ARG A 193 3.20 16.20 -1.06
N ILE A 194 4.01 15.14 -0.84
CA ILE A 194 4.86 14.53 -1.86
C ILE A 194 4.46 13.07 -1.96
N ILE A 195 3.90 12.69 -3.11
CA ILE A 195 3.42 11.34 -3.39
C ILE A 195 4.12 10.82 -4.64
N LEU A 196 4.83 9.72 -4.46
CA LEU A 196 5.51 8.99 -5.53
C LEU A 196 4.85 7.63 -5.73
N GLY A 197 5.09 7.00 -6.87
CA GLY A 197 4.63 5.64 -7.15
C GLY A 197 5.19 5.11 -8.45
N ASP A 198 4.98 3.84 -8.72
CA ASP A 198 5.31 3.25 -10.01
C ASP A 198 4.46 3.90 -11.12
N LYS A 199 4.99 3.96 -12.33
CA LYS A 199 4.26 4.45 -13.51
C LYS A 199 3.10 3.52 -13.88
N SER A 200 3.25 2.21 -13.62
CA SER A 200 2.21 1.23 -13.87
C SER A 200 1.07 1.39 -12.86
N LEU A 201 -0.16 1.28 -13.32
CA LEU A 201 -1.34 1.45 -12.49
C LEU A 201 -1.99 0.11 -12.18
N TRP A 202 -2.39 -0.03 -10.92
CA TRP A 202 -3.21 -1.12 -10.43
C TRP A 202 -4.59 -0.59 -10.00
N VAL A 203 -5.55 -1.50 -9.98
CA VAL A 203 -6.85 -1.27 -9.38
C VAL A 203 -6.97 -2.14 -8.14
N ARG A 204 -7.11 -1.51 -7.00
CA ARG A 204 -7.40 -2.21 -5.75
C ARG A 204 -8.91 -2.31 -5.58
N LEU A 205 -9.43 -3.54 -5.69
CA LEU A 205 -10.84 -3.87 -5.54
C LEU A 205 -11.14 -4.29 -4.09
N PHE A 206 -12.28 -3.90 -3.59
CA PHE A 206 -12.79 -4.26 -2.27
C PHE A 206 -13.94 -5.26 -2.45
N VAL A 207 -13.57 -6.54 -2.46
CA VAL A 207 -14.50 -7.64 -2.73
C VAL A 207 -15.24 -7.99 -1.47
N GLU A 208 -16.54 -7.80 -1.45
CA GLU A 208 -17.40 -8.18 -0.34
C GLU A 208 -17.39 -9.71 -0.12
N SER A 209 -17.53 -10.12 1.14
CA SER A 209 -17.36 -11.53 1.53
C SER A 209 -18.24 -12.51 0.76
N PHE A 210 -19.43 -12.08 0.31
CA PHE A 210 -20.35 -12.92 -0.49
C PHE A 210 -19.95 -13.10 -1.96
N TRP A 211 -18.97 -12.28 -2.46
CA TRP A 211 -18.45 -12.39 -3.81
C TRP A 211 -17.13 -13.16 -3.90
N LEU A 212 -16.53 -13.57 -2.77
CA LEU A 212 -15.18 -14.17 -2.71
C LEU A 212 -15.05 -15.41 -3.60
N ASP A 213 -16.09 -16.22 -3.67
CA ASP A 213 -16.08 -17.45 -4.50
C ASP A 213 -16.03 -17.16 -6.00
N ARG A 214 -16.46 -15.96 -6.42
CA ARG A 214 -16.52 -15.54 -7.83
C ARG A 214 -15.28 -14.77 -8.29
N VAL A 215 -14.48 -14.23 -7.36
CA VAL A 215 -13.28 -13.43 -7.65
C VAL A 215 -12.05 -14.30 -7.49
N LYS A 216 -11.47 -14.76 -8.60
CA LYS A 216 -10.30 -15.63 -8.59
C LYS A 216 -9.11 -14.93 -9.25
N VAL A 217 -7.91 -15.28 -8.85
CA VAL A 217 -6.68 -14.88 -9.53
C VAL A 217 -6.77 -15.34 -11.00
N GLY A 218 -6.49 -14.42 -11.92
CA GLY A 218 -6.63 -14.65 -13.35
C GLY A 218 -7.96 -14.20 -13.96
N SER A 219 -8.98 -13.88 -13.17
CA SER A 219 -10.25 -13.34 -13.67
C SER A 219 -10.05 -11.99 -14.33
N GLN A 220 -10.75 -11.74 -15.43
CA GLN A 220 -10.71 -10.47 -16.16
C GLN A 220 -11.89 -9.58 -15.77
N TYR A 221 -11.63 -8.29 -15.66
CA TYR A 221 -12.60 -7.28 -15.33
C TYR A 221 -12.54 -6.11 -16.31
N LYS A 222 -13.71 -5.54 -16.60
CA LYS A 222 -13.82 -4.22 -17.21
C LYS A 222 -13.90 -3.19 -16.09
N VAL A 223 -13.12 -2.13 -16.20
CA VAL A 223 -13.00 -1.08 -15.22
C VAL A 223 -13.68 0.18 -15.73
N TYR A 224 -14.57 0.74 -14.94
CA TYR A 224 -15.32 1.96 -15.23
C TYR A 224 -15.09 2.98 -14.12
N ASN A 225 -15.15 4.25 -14.47
CA ASN A 225 -15.25 5.31 -13.47
C ASN A 225 -16.58 5.14 -12.71
N SER A 226 -16.54 5.13 -11.37
CA SER A 226 -17.72 4.86 -10.53
C SER A 226 -18.78 5.96 -10.63
N GLU A 227 -18.40 7.21 -10.93
CA GLU A 227 -19.31 8.36 -11.00
C GLU A 227 -19.89 8.56 -12.40
N THR A 228 -19.02 8.51 -13.42
CA THR A 228 -19.41 8.82 -14.80
C THR A 228 -19.79 7.60 -15.63
N ASN A 229 -19.55 6.40 -15.11
CA ASN A 229 -19.69 5.12 -15.80
C ASN A 229 -18.89 5.04 -17.12
N LYS A 230 -17.86 5.92 -17.27
CA LYS A 230 -16.95 5.89 -18.42
C LYS A 230 -16.03 4.69 -18.33
N TYR A 231 -15.91 3.93 -19.43
CA TYR A 231 -14.93 2.84 -19.53
C TYR A 231 -13.50 3.39 -19.45
N LEU A 232 -12.68 2.80 -18.59
CA LEU A 232 -11.29 3.20 -18.34
C LEU A 232 -10.28 2.19 -18.88
N GLY A 233 -10.67 0.92 -18.99
CA GLY A 233 -9.80 -0.14 -19.45
C GLY A 233 -10.23 -1.50 -18.96
N SER A 234 -9.46 -2.51 -19.30
CA SER A 234 -9.59 -3.89 -18.79
C SER A 234 -8.39 -4.25 -17.94
N GLY A 235 -8.57 -5.23 -17.08
CA GLY A 235 -7.47 -5.71 -16.25
C GLY A 235 -7.71 -7.11 -15.72
N LYS A 236 -6.62 -7.73 -15.29
CA LYS A 236 -6.61 -9.10 -14.78
C LYS A 236 -6.24 -9.11 -13.30
N VAL A 237 -6.95 -9.93 -12.52
CA VAL A 237 -6.62 -10.15 -11.12
C VAL A 237 -5.27 -10.84 -11.02
N ILE A 238 -4.30 -10.17 -10.39
CA ILE A 238 -2.93 -10.67 -10.21
C ILE A 238 -2.74 -11.34 -8.85
N PHE A 239 -3.38 -10.83 -7.80
CA PHE A 239 -3.40 -11.48 -6.50
C PHE A 239 -4.59 -11.00 -5.64
N ALA A 240 -4.97 -11.81 -4.65
CA ALA A 240 -5.92 -11.48 -3.59
C ALA A 240 -5.19 -11.51 -2.25
N LEU A 241 -5.38 -10.49 -1.42
CA LEU A 241 -4.75 -10.45 -0.11
C LEU A 241 -5.38 -11.51 0.81
N PRO A 242 -4.59 -12.27 1.58
CA PRO A 242 -5.11 -13.30 2.48
C PRO A 242 -5.69 -12.71 3.79
N TYR A 243 -6.35 -11.57 3.70
CA TYR A 243 -6.91 -10.85 4.83
C TYR A 243 -8.27 -10.26 4.47
N VAL A 244 -9.24 -10.43 5.36
CA VAL A 244 -10.57 -9.85 5.26
C VAL A 244 -10.72 -8.83 6.37
N GLY A 245 -10.89 -7.59 5.99
CA GLY A 245 -10.97 -6.45 6.91
C GLY A 245 -12.15 -5.53 6.64
N ARG A 246 -12.14 -4.37 7.27
CA ARG A 246 -13.04 -3.26 6.96
C ARG A 246 -12.42 -2.43 5.85
N ARG A 247 -13.25 -1.80 5.02
CA ARG A 247 -12.80 -0.89 3.96
C ARG A 247 -12.39 0.47 4.54
N ASP A 248 -11.23 0.97 4.10
CA ASP A 248 -10.68 2.23 4.59
C ASP A 248 -11.30 3.48 3.95
N PHE A 249 -12.02 3.33 2.82
CA PHE A 249 -12.69 4.44 2.17
C PHE A 249 -14.21 4.22 2.10
N ARG A 250 -14.96 5.32 2.09
CA ARG A 250 -16.40 5.32 1.94
C ARG A 250 -16.73 5.54 0.47
N THR A 251 -17.68 4.77 -0.07
CA THR A 251 -18.37 5.15 -1.30
C THR A 251 -19.46 6.15 -0.95
N GLU A 252 -19.82 7.03 -1.88
CA GLU A 252 -20.93 7.99 -1.69
C GLU A 252 -22.30 7.34 -1.78
N ASP A 253 -22.38 6.02 -1.96
CA ASP A 253 -23.63 5.28 -2.06
C ASP A 253 -24.31 5.16 -0.69
N ALA A 254 -25.45 5.83 -0.53
CA ALA A 254 -26.23 5.89 0.72
C ALA A 254 -26.84 4.53 1.13
N GLN A 255 -26.83 3.53 0.26
CA GLN A 255 -27.39 2.19 0.52
C GLN A 255 -26.36 1.18 1.00
N GLU A 256 -25.08 1.57 1.07
CA GLU A 256 -24.03 0.65 1.46
C GLU A 256 -24.03 0.32 2.95
N ARG A 257 -24.06 -0.98 3.26
CA ARG A 257 -24.04 -1.46 4.65
C ARG A 257 -22.65 -1.28 5.26
N PHE A 258 -22.55 -0.46 6.29
CA PHE A 258 -21.30 -0.09 6.98
C PHE A 258 -20.54 -1.25 7.65
N ASP A 259 -21.11 -2.44 7.75
CA ASP A 259 -20.53 -3.58 8.48
C ASP A 259 -20.11 -4.74 7.58
N THR A 260 -20.00 -4.51 6.27
CA THR A 260 -19.57 -5.56 5.34
C THR A 260 -18.07 -5.72 5.38
N LYS A 261 -17.61 -6.97 5.53
CA LYS A 261 -16.20 -7.32 5.44
C LYS A 261 -15.76 -7.46 4.00
N PHE A 262 -14.58 -6.99 3.69
CA PHE A 262 -14.00 -6.98 2.34
C PHE A 262 -12.66 -7.69 2.31
N GLN A 263 -12.40 -8.37 1.22
CA GLN A 263 -11.06 -8.81 0.83
C GLN A 263 -10.52 -7.85 -0.22
N GLU A 264 -9.29 -7.41 -0.06
CA GLU A 264 -8.61 -6.62 -1.08
C GLU A 264 -8.10 -7.55 -2.17
N VAL A 265 -8.41 -7.20 -3.41
CA VAL A 265 -7.97 -7.92 -4.61
C VAL A 265 -7.31 -6.90 -5.54
N VAL A 266 -6.15 -7.22 -6.06
CA VAL A 266 -5.40 -6.34 -6.94
C VAL A 266 -5.50 -6.82 -8.37
N LEU A 267 -5.88 -5.89 -9.23
CA LEU A 267 -6.04 -6.06 -10.66
C LEU A 267 -4.99 -5.20 -11.37
N ALA A 268 -4.18 -5.80 -12.22
CA ALA A 268 -3.29 -5.06 -13.10
C ALA A 268 -4.09 -4.49 -14.27
N LEU A 269 -4.01 -3.18 -14.47
CA LEU A 269 -4.66 -2.51 -15.58
C LEU A 269 -3.83 -2.75 -16.86
N GLU A 270 -4.42 -3.38 -17.85
CA GLU A 270 -3.74 -3.73 -19.12
C GLU A 270 -3.83 -2.58 -20.13
N ASP A 271 -5.00 -1.91 -20.21
CA ASP A 271 -5.27 -0.80 -21.10
C ASP A 271 -5.49 0.50 -20.30
N GLY A 272 -5.32 1.67 -20.93
CA GLY A 272 -5.62 2.98 -20.31
C GLY A 272 -4.56 3.47 -19.32
N GLN A 273 -3.40 2.82 -19.25
CA GLN A 273 -2.29 3.26 -18.38
C GLN A 273 -1.77 4.65 -18.81
N GLY A 274 -1.71 5.57 -17.87
CA GLY A 274 -1.13 6.92 -18.07
C GLY A 274 -2.14 8.04 -18.30
N GLU A 275 -3.41 7.74 -18.56
CA GLU A 275 -4.48 8.76 -18.72
C GLU A 275 -5.41 8.86 -17.50
N VAL A 276 -5.27 7.95 -16.53
CA VAL A 276 -6.18 7.85 -15.41
C VAL A 276 -5.48 8.30 -14.13
N PRO A 277 -6.01 9.29 -13.40
CA PRO A 277 -5.42 9.78 -12.16
C PRO A 277 -5.49 8.70 -11.06
N ILE A 278 -4.45 8.63 -10.22
CA ILE A 278 -4.49 7.81 -9.01
C ILE A 278 -5.51 8.34 -8.01
N GLY A 279 -6.03 7.48 -7.15
CA GLY A 279 -7.07 7.84 -6.18
C GLY A 279 -8.49 7.84 -6.76
N LEU A 280 -8.66 7.68 -8.09
CA LEU A 280 -9.96 7.63 -8.72
C LEU A 280 -10.75 6.41 -8.26
N SER A 281 -11.99 6.63 -7.83
CA SER A 281 -12.94 5.55 -7.51
C SER A 281 -13.44 4.87 -8.78
N VAL A 282 -13.43 3.55 -8.79
CA VAL A 282 -13.81 2.75 -9.95
C VAL A 282 -14.79 1.66 -9.59
N LEU A 283 -15.55 1.24 -10.59
CA LEU A 283 -16.40 0.07 -10.58
C LEU A 283 -15.83 -0.98 -11.54
N ALA A 284 -15.48 -2.14 -11.03
CA ALA A 284 -15.01 -3.26 -11.84
C ALA A 284 -16.14 -4.27 -12.02
N GLU A 285 -16.39 -4.65 -13.28
CA GLU A 285 -17.39 -5.62 -13.67
C GLU A 285 -16.71 -6.88 -14.21
N LEU A 286 -17.00 -8.05 -13.59
CA LEU A 286 -16.45 -9.33 -13.98
C LEU A 286 -16.90 -9.67 -15.43
N GLN A 287 -15.94 -9.90 -16.30
CA GLN A 287 -16.24 -10.45 -17.63
C GLN A 287 -16.62 -11.91 -17.45
N LYS A 288 -17.77 -12.32 -18.02
CA LYS A 288 -18.05 -13.75 -18.19
C LYS A 288 -16.91 -14.31 -19.04
N SER A 289 -16.01 -15.08 -18.42
CA SER A 289 -15.17 -15.98 -19.21
C SER A 289 -16.15 -16.92 -19.89
N ASP A 290 -16.05 -17.05 -21.20
CA ASP A 290 -16.62 -18.19 -21.91
C ASP A 290 -16.25 -19.41 -21.09
N GLU A 291 -17.27 -20.18 -20.67
CA GLU A 291 -17.13 -21.37 -19.85
C GLU A 291 -16.02 -22.23 -20.48
N ILE A 292 -14.85 -22.20 -19.83
CA ILE A 292 -13.82 -23.18 -20.13
C ILE A 292 -14.45 -24.50 -19.72
N ASN A 293 -14.87 -25.26 -20.75
CA ASN A 293 -15.32 -26.65 -20.74
C ASN A 293 -14.52 -27.50 -19.73
N LEU A 294 -14.96 -27.53 -18.47
CA LEU A 294 -14.44 -28.42 -17.42
C LEU A 294 -15.28 -29.71 -17.30
N ASP A 295 -16.19 -29.96 -18.26
CA ASP A 295 -16.88 -31.25 -18.38
C ASP A 295 -16.31 -32.07 -19.54
N LYS A 296 -15.02 -32.37 -19.49
CA LYS A 296 -14.44 -33.54 -20.20
C LYS A 296 -13.16 -33.98 -19.50
N LYS A 297 -13.32 -34.74 -18.40
CA LYS A 297 -12.55 -35.97 -18.14
C LYS A 297 -13.12 -36.72 -16.93
#